data_ef250317fde863ceb98735b1b4b27afc
#
_entry.id   ef250317fde863ceb98735b1b4b27afc
#
_cell.length_a   1.000
_cell.length_b   1.000
_cell.length_c   1.000
_cell.angle_alpha   90.00
_cell.angle_beta   90.00
_cell.angle_gamma   90.00
#
_symmetry.space_group_name_H-M   'P 1'
#
loop_
_entity.id
_entity.type
_entity.pdbx_description
1 polymer ?
#
loop_
_entity_poly.entity_id
_entity_poly.type
_entity_poly.pdbx_seq_one_letter_code
_entity_poly.pdbx_strand_id
1 'polypeptide(L)' 'MAKALFGHVVAPAQLRMVEENAALRAKVRRLELELDELRAQRDAAIAHELLSL' A
#
# COMPACT_ATOMS: atom_id res chain seq x y z
N MET A 1 -7.98 -32.26 13.45
CA MET A 1 -6.78 -32.36 14.29
C MET A 1 -5.85 -31.20 14.10
N ALA A 2 -5.41 -30.66 15.19
CA ALA A 2 -4.45 -29.59 15.16
C ALA A 2 -3.18 -29.97 14.42
N LYS A 3 -2.85 -31.22 14.46
CA LYS A 3 -1.70 -31.77 13.81
C LYS A 3 -1.68 -31.52 12.31
N ALA A 4 -2.84 -31.59 11.70
CA ALA A 4 -2.93 -31.36 10.26
C ALA A 4 -2.52 -29.94 9.90
N LEU A 5 -2.83 -29.00 10.76
CA LEU A 5 -2.46 -27.61 10.53
C LEU A 5 -0.96 -27.41 10.70
N PHE A 6 -0.40 -28.07 11.68
CA PHE A 6 1.03 -27.93 11.93
C PHE A 6 1.87 -28.67 10.92
N GLY A 7 1.29 -29.69 10.30
CA GLY A 7 1.99 -30.40 9.26
C GLY A 7 2.16 -29.57 8.01
N HIS A 8 1.37 -28.51 7.91
CA HIS A 8 1.43 -27.65 6.75
C HIS A 8 2.42 -26.49 7.00
N VAL A 9 3.67 -26.83 6.88
CA VAL A 9 4.73 -25.87 7.10
C VAL A 9 5.01 -25.13 5.81
N VAL A 10 5.00 -23.81 5.90
CA VAL A 10 5.32 -22.97 4.75
C VAL A 10 6.82 -22.99 4.54
N ALA A 11 7.26 -23.25 3.32
CA ALA A 11 8.67 -23.23 2.99
C ALA A 11 9.23 -21.81 3.21
N PRO A 12 10.50 -21.70 3.64
CA PRO A 12 11.11 -20.38 3.85
C PRO A 12 11.00 -19.46 2.66
N ALA A 13 11.13 -19.99 1.45
CA ALA A 13 11.00 -19.19 0.24
C ALA A 13 9.58 -18.66 0.08
N GLN A 14 8.58 -19.48 0.38
CA GLN A 14 7.19 -19.05 0.30
C GLN A 14 6.87 -18.00 1.35
N LEU A 15 7.40 -18.18 2.55
CA LEU A 15 7.21 -17.22 3.61
C LEU A 15 7.80 -15.87 3.22
N ARG A 16 8.98 -15.90 2.64
CA ARG A 16 9.64 -14.67 2.17
C ARG A 16 8.79 -13.97 1.13
N MET A 17 8.23 -14.73 0.19
CA MET A 17 7.38 -14.17 -0.83
C MET A 17 6.13 -13.51 -0.26
N VAL A 18 5.54 -14.16 0.75
CA VAL A 18 4.37 -13.60 1.42
C VAL A 18 4.73 -12.29 2.12
N GLU A 19 5.86 -12.27 2.79
CA GLU A 19 6.33 -11.07 3.48
C GLU A 19 6.64 -9.96 2.51
N GLU A 20 7.31 -10.27 1.41
CA GLU A 20 7.63 -9.29 0.39
C GLU A 20 6.37 -8.73 -0.26
N ASN A 21 5.39 -9.59 -0.53
CA ASN A 21 4.13 -9.15 -1.09
C ASN A 21 3.40 -8.21 -0.14
N ALA A 22 3.38 -8.55 1.15
CA ALA A 22 2.73 -7.71 2.15
C ALA A 22 3.41 -6.34 2.23
N ALA A 23 4.74 -6.34 2.19
CA ALA A 23 5.51 -5.10 2.23
C ALA A 23 5.24 -4.24 1.00
N LEU A 24 5.20 -4.87 -0.17
CA LEU A 24 4.92 -4.15 -1.41
C LEU A 24 3.51 -3.57 -1.44
N ARG A 25 2.54 -4.32 -0.95
CA ARG A 25 1.17 -3.84 -0.87
C ARG A 25 1.04 -2.64 0.06
N ALA A 26 1.74 -2.70 1.19
CA ALA A 26 1.76 -1.58 2.13
C ALA A 26 2.40 -0.35 1.49
N LYS A 27 3.48 -0.56 0.75
CA LYS A 27 4.16 0.52 0.04
C LYS A 27 3.26 1.14 -1.03
N VAL A 28 2.56 0.30 -1.77
CA VAL A 28 1.63 0.78 -2.80
C VAL A 28 0.54 1.63 -2.17
N ARG A 29 -0.06 1.16 -1.08
CA ARG A 29 -1.10 1.93 -0.38
C ARG A 29 -0.58 3.28 0.09
N ARG A 30 0.65 3.31 0.61
CA ARG A 30 1.25 4.56 1.07
C ARG A 30 1.48 5.52 -0.09
N LEU A 31 1.98 5.00 -1.20
CA LEU A 31 2.22 5.82 -2.39
C LEU A 31 0.92 6.35 -2.97
N GLU A 32 -0.14 5.55 -2.94
CA GLU A 32 -1.45 5.97 -3.39
C GLU A 32 -1.98 7.12 -2.52
N LEU A 33 -1.82 7.02 -1.22
CA LEU A 33 -2.23 8.08 -0.31
C LEU A 33 -1.43 9.36 -0.56
N GLU A 34 -0.13 9.22 -0.74
CA GLU A 34 0.72 10.38 -1.05
C GLU A 34 0.30 11.04 -2.35
N LEU A 35 -0.02 10.22 -3.35
CA LEU A 35 -0.46 10.73 -4.63
C LEU A 35 -1.80 11.46 -4.50
N ASP A 36 -2.71 10.91 -3.72
CA ASP A 36 -4.00 11.55 -3.48
C ASP A 36 -3.83 12.90 -2.78
N GLU A 37 -2.92 12.96 -1.82
CA GLU A 37 -2.61 14.22 -1.14
C GLU A 37 -2.04 15.25 -2.09
N LEU A 38 -1.11 14.83 -2.94
CA LEU A 38 -0.50 15.75 -3.92
C LEU A 38 -1.54 16.26 -4.91
N ARG A 39 -2.44 15.37 -5.34
CA ARG A 39 -3.51 15.77 -6.23
C ARG A 39 -4.44 16.77 -5.56
N ALA A 40 -4.76 16.54 -4.30
CA ALA A 40 -5.62 17.45 -3.55
C ALA A 40 -4.96 18.82 -3.39
N GLN A 41 -3.66 18.83 -3.09
CA GLN A 41 -2.91 20.08 -2.97
C GLN A 41 -2.87 20.83 -4.29
N ARG A 42 -2.65 20.10 -5.38
CA ARG A 42 -2.64 20.70 -6.71
C ARG A 42 -4.00 21.30 -7.05
N ASP A 43 -5.06 20.55 -6.79
CA ASP A 43 -6.41 21.02 -7.10
C ASP A 43 -6.78 22.23 -6.25
N ALA A 44 -6.36 22.25 -5.00
CA ALA A 44 -6.57 23.39 -4.12
C ALA A 44 -5.81 24.61 -4.61
N ALA A 45 -4.59 24.42 -5.07
CA ALA A 45 -3.77 25.51 -5.60
C ALA A 45 -4.41 26.09 -6.86
N ILE A 46 -4.88 25.23 -7.75
CA ILE A 46 -5.55 25.64 -8.97
C ILE A 46 -6.82 26.42 -8.65
N ALA A 47 -7.62 25.91 -7.72
CA ALA A 47 -8.86 26.56 -7.31
C ALA A 47 -8.55 27.94 -6.71
N HIS A 48 -7.50 28.04 -5.91
CA HIS A 48 -7.09 29.30 -5.32
C HIS A 48 -6.74 30.32 -6.38
N GLU A 49 -5.98 29.90 -7.39
CA GLU A 49 -5.59 30.79 -8.48
C GLU A 49 -6.82 31.26 -9.27
N LEU A 50 -7.74 30.35 -9.53
CA LEU A 50 -8.96 30.70 -10.26
C LEU A 50 -9.81 31.70 -9.48
N LEU A 51 -9.86 31.55 -8.16
CA LEU A 51 -10.61 32.47 -7.32
C LEU A 51 -9.91 33.84 -7.18
N SER A 52 -8.61 33.87 -7.44
CA SER A 52 -7.85 35.11 -7.36
C SER A 52 -7.93 35.95 -8.60
N LEU A 53 -8.44 35.36 -9.67
CA LEU A 53 -8.62 36.10 -10.92
C LEU A 53 -9.79 37.07 -10.79
#